data_79002540d81bb759a3aa3bc3c2561b5e
#
_entry.id   79002540d81bb759a3aa3bc3c2561b5e
#
_cell.length_a   1.000
_cell.length_b   1.000
_cell.length_c   1.000
_cell.angle_alpha   90.00
_cell.angle_beta   90.00
_cell.angle_gamma   90.00
#
_symmetry.space_group_name_H-M   'P 1'
#
loop_
_entity.id
_entity.type
_entity.pdbx_description
1 polymer ?
#
loop_
_entity_poly.entity_id
_entity_poly.type
_entity_poly.pdbx_seq_one_letter_code
_entity_poly.pdbx_strand_id
1 'polypeptide(L)'
;MICHCLFRRGPTLKWIKTLVLLIPFVLFSDQLLAQSATAKPASQQSSSTPSDTRLLILGDSLSAGYGLLQAQSWVSLLQNIWLDEQRGIDVINAAISGETTDGGLARLPRLLEQHQPTDVLIELGGNDGLQGHNVGKLQNNLTRMVQLVKDYGARVYLQDMEIPTNYGRRYNQMFSNTFEQVADAQDIPLIPFFLQDIALDESLMQRDGIHPNAEGQPLIAEFMHQQLSPFLFSDTGK
;
A
#
# COMPACT_ATOMS: atom_id res chain seq x y z
N MET A 1 -3.79 -3.56 -63.02
CA MET A 1 -2.36 -3.96 -63.04
C MET A 1 -2.13 -4.70 -61.72
N ILE A 2 -2.35 -5.91 -61.65
CA ILE A 2 -1.68 -7.22 -61.85
C ILE A 2 -0.19 -7.15 -61.47
N CYS A 3 0.16 -7.84 -60.40
CA CYS A 3 1.37 -8.67 -60.17
C CYS A 3 1.26 -9.27 -58.78
N HIS A 4 0.93 -10.52 -58.64
CA HIS A 4 1.64 -11.79 -58.63
C HIS A 4 2.59 -11.94 -57.43
N CYS A 5 2.13 -12.79 -56.51
CA CYS A 5 2.63 -14.15 -56.14
C CYS A 5 4.14 -14.32 -56.03
N LEU A 6 4.56 -14.80 -54.85
CA LEU A 6 5.50 -15.93 -54.80
C LEU A 6 5.44 -16.64 -53.41
N PHE A 7 4.93 -17.84 -53.48
CA PHE A 7 5.04 -18.95 -52.55
C PHE A 7 6.50 -19.36 -52.39
N ARG A 8 6.98 -19.56 -51.16
CA ARG A 8 8.18 -20.41 -50.94
C ARG A 8 7.91 -21.42 -49.83
N ARG A 9 8.01 -22.67 -50.29
CA ARG A 9 7.87 -23.92 -49.53
C ARG A 9 9.06 -24.11 -48.57
N GLY A 10 8.81 -24.72 -47.41
CA GLY A 10 9.80 -25.14 -46.41
C GLY A 10 10.60 -26.39 -46.81
N PRO A 11 11.56 -26.78 -45.98
CA PRO A 11 12.14 -28.13 -46.07
C PRO A 11 11.83 -29.00 -44.86
N THR A 12 11.29 -30.11 -45.17
CA THR A 12 11.40 -31.51 -44.72
C THR A 12 12.14 -31.83 -43.43
N LEU A 13 11.37 -32.46 -42.58
CA LEU A 13 11.67 -33.22 -41.37
C LEU A 13 12.64 -34.41 -41.69
N LYS A 14 13.81 -34.45 -41.03
CA LYS A 14 14.69 -35.61 -41.04
C LYS A 14 14.55 -36.37 -39.71
N TRP A 15 14.15 -37.62 -39.85
CA TRP A 15 14.10 -38.64 -38.80
C TRP A 15 15.53 -38.99 -38.33
N ILE A 16 15.82 -38.87 -37.05
CA ILE A 16 17.02 -39.43 -36.41
C ILE A 16 16.62 -40.66 -35.63
N LYS A 17 17.22 -41.76 -36.04
CA LYS A 17 17.02 -43.10 -35.50
C LYS A 17 17.60 -43.20 -34.07
N THR A 18 16.81 -43.68 -33.16
CA THR A 18 17.17 -44.03 -31.79
C THR A 18 18.11 -45.23 -31.79
N LEU A 19 19.31 -45.07 -31.25
CA LEU A 19 20.23 -46.16 -30.97
C LEU A 19 20.08 -46.54 -29.48
N VAL A 20 19.49 -47.71 -29.23
CA VAL A 20 19.39 -48.32 -27.89
C VAL A 20 20.71 -49.03 -27.58
N LEU A 21 21.42 -48.51 -26.59
CA LEU A 21 22.62 -49.16 -26.04
C LEU A 21 22.26 -49.88 -24.74
N LEU A 22 22.24 -51.21 -24.80
CA LEU A 22 22.11 -52.09 -23.64
C LEU A 22 23.46 -52.12 -22.90
N ILE A 23 23.48 -51.71 -21.63
CA ILE A 23 24.61 -51.90 -20.73
C ILE A 23 24.22 -52.90 -19.63
N PRO A 24 25.06 -53.87 -19.33
CA PRO A 24 24.72 -54.99 -18.44
C PRO A 24 24.77 -54.61 -16.97
N PHE A 25 23.85 -55.23 -16.25
CA PHE A 25 23.68 -55.23 -14.80
C PHE A 25 24.83 -55.93 -14.11
N VAL A 26 25.64 -55.20 -13.38
CA VAL A 26 26.62 -55.77 -12.45
C VAL A 26 26.09 -55.61 -11.03
N LEU A 27 25.73 -56.73 -10.43
CA LEU A 27 25.44 -56.89 -9.00
C LEU A 27 26.74 -56.71 -8.21
N PHE A 28 26.78 -55.70 -7.34
CA PHE A 28 27.77 -55.62 -6.27
C PHE A 28 26.99 -55.54 -4.97
N SER A 29 27.19 -56.63 -4.19
CA SER A 29 26.66 -56.79 -2.85
C SER A 29 27.60 -56.11 -1.82
N ASP A 30 26.94 -55.65 -0.74
CA ASP A 30 27.48 -55.40 0.60
C ASP A 30 28.57 -54.36 0.81
N GLN A 31 28.15 -53.28 1.53
CA GLN A 31 28.76 -52.95 2.83
C GLN A 31 27.86 -51.98 3.59
N LEU A 32 27.39 -52.48 4.71
CA LEU A 32 26.65 -51.78 5.75
C LEU A 32 27.63 -50.91 6.54
N LEU A 33 27.70 -49.61 6.31
CA LEU A 33 28.36 -48.66 7.18
C LEU A 33 27.31 -47.63 7.65
N ALA A 34 26.97 -47.72 8.92
CA ALA A 34 26.19 -46.74 9.65
C ALA A 34 26.91 -45.39 9.64
N GLN A 35 26.42 -44.45 8.85
CA GLN A 35 26.82 -43.07 8.98
C GLN A 35 25.75 -42.33 9.78
N SER A 36 26.17 -41.86 10.95
CA SER A 36 25.45 -40.92 11.80
C SER A 36 24.95 -39.73 10.99
N ALA A 37 23.66 -39.64 10.82
CA ALA A 37 23.03 -38.46 10.26
C ALA A 37 23.20 -37.29 11.24
N THR A 38 24.13 -36.40 10.94
CA THR A 38 24.14 -35.05 11.52
C THR A 38 22.88 -34.35 11.06
N ALA A 39 21.95 -34.19 11.96
CA ALA A 39 20.75 -33.41 11.77
C ALA A 39 21.18 -31.98 11.44
N LYS A 40 20.88 -31.56 10.18
CA LYS A 40 20.89 -30.16 9.75
C LYS A 40 19.95 -29.39 10.68
N PRO A 41 20.39 -28.30 11.32
CA PRO A 41 19.49 -27.53 12.14
C PRO A 41 18.29 -27.06 11.27
N ALA A 42 17.09 -27.44 11.69
CA ALA A 42 15.86 -26.93 11.11
C ALA A 42 15.92 -25.40 11.20
N SER A 43 15.84 -24.76 10.05
CA SER A 43 15.56 -23.32 9.98
C SER A 43 14.32 -23.08 10.83
N GLN A 44 14.46 -22.39 11.94
CA GLN A 44 13.35 -21.85 12.70
C GLN A 44 12.59 -20.93 11.75
N GLN A 45 11.51 -21.43 11.16
CA GLN A 45 10.46 -20.56 10.66
C GLN A 45 9.95 -19.84 11.90
N SER A 46 10.30 -18.57 12.00
CA SER A 46 9.64 -17.64 12.91
C SER A 46 8.15 -17.73 12.58
N SER A 47 7.40 -18.39 13.44
CA SER A 47 5.95 -18.32 13.45
C SER A 47 5.61 -16.89 13.86
N SER A 48 5.49 -15.99 12.90
CA SER A 48 4.82 -14.72 13.13
C SER A 48 3.39 -15.07 13.56
N THR A 49 3.08 -14.81 14.81
CA THR A 49 1.69 -14.78 15.26
C THR A 49 0.93 -13.92 14.27
N PRO A 50 -0.24 -14.34 13.74
CA PRO A 50 -1.00 -13.48 12.87
C PRO A 50 -1.23 -12.15 13.59
N SER A 51 -0.91 -11.05 12.92
CA SER A 51 -1.16 -9.71 13.45
C SER A 51 -2.66 -9.55 13.70
N ASP A 52 -3.04 -9.26 14.95
CA ASP A 52 -4.43 -9.01 15.29
C ASP A 52 -4.92 -7.67 14.70
N THR A 53 -3.98 -6.76 14.36
CA THR A 53 -4.27 -5.44 13.80
C THR A 53 -3.77 -5.35 12.36
N ARG A 54 -4.69 -5.07 11.43
CA ARG A 54 -4.41 -4.82 10.01
C ARG A 54 -4.86 -3.43 9.63
N LEU A 55 -3.89 -2.54 9.38
CA LEU A 55 -4.13 -1.17 8.95
C LEU A 55 -4.09 -1.07 7.43
N LEU A 56 -5.22 -0.83 6.81
CA LEU A 56 -5.33 -0.52 5.37
C LEU A 56 -5.16 1.00 5.17
N ILE A 57 -4.21 1.41 4.34
CA ILE A 57 -4.06 2.80 3.92
C ILE A 57 -4.67 2.95 2.52
N LEU A 58 -5.82 3.61 2.45
CA LEU A 58 -6.49 4.02 1.22
C LEU A 58 -6.02 5.43 0.88
N GLY A 59 -5.03 5.55 0.01
CA GLY A 59 -4.35 6.81 -0.23
C GLY A 59 -4.04 7.09 -1.70
N ASP A 60 -3.39 8.21 -1.92
CA ASP A 60 -2.96 8.67 -3.23
C ASP A 60 -1.42 8.61 -3.41
N SER A 61 -0.83 9.54 -4.17
CA SER A 61 0.61 9.57 -4.45
C SER A 61 1.48 9.79 -3.22
N LEU A 62 0.95 10.46 -2.19
CA LEU A 62 1.69 10.74 -0.96
C LEU A 62 1.96 9.45 -0.17
N SER A 63 0.97 8.56 -0.12
CA SER A 63 1.10 7.24 0.53
C SER A 63 1.68 6.17 -0.40
N ALA A 64 1.50 6.30 -1.73
CA ALA A 64 2.12 5.38 -2.70
C ALA A 64 3.64 5.53 -2.81
N GLY A 65 4.24 6.61 -2.28
CA GLY A 65 5.66 6.89 -2.39
C GLY A 65 6.06 7.30 -3.81
N TYR A 66 5.29 8.21 -4.43
CA TYR A 66 5.54 8.68 -5.79
C TYR A 66 6.99 9.17 -5.97
N GLY A 67 7.65 8.68 -7.03
CA GLY A 67 9.03 9.06 -7.36
C GLY A 67 10.12 8.42 -6.48
N LEU A 68 9.77 7.52 -5.55
CA LEU A 68 10.66 6.88 -4.61
C LEU A 68 10.68 5.35 -4.79
N LEU A 69 11.70 4.71 -4.22
CA LEU A 69 11.65 3.26 -4.02
C LEU A 69 10.63 2.94 -2.91
N GLN A 70 9.92 1.84 -3.04
CA GLN A 70 8.90 1.44 -2.06
C GLN A 70 9.43 1.42 -0.62
N ALA A 71 10.63 0.90 -0.40
CA ALA A 71 11.27 0.85 0.92
C ALA A 71 11.57 2.24 1.53
N GLN A 72 11.54 3.30 0.72
CA GLN A 72 11.76 4.67 1.17
C GLN A 72 10.46 5.37 1.57
N SER A 73 9.28 4.83 1.20
CA SER A 73 7.99 5.45 1.50
C SER A 73 7.72 5.47 3.00
N TRP A 74 7.05 6.53 3.47
CA TRP A 74 6.67 6.65 4.88
C TRP A 74 5.87 5.44 5.38
N VAL A 75 5.04 4.84 4.53
CA VAL A 75 4.25 3.64 4.88
C VAL A 75 5.16 2.45 5.18
N SER A 76 6.18 2.22 4.35
CA SER A 76 7.16 1.15 4.60
C SER A 76 8.01 1.42 5.84
N LEU A 77 8.38 2.68 6.06
CA LEU A 77 9.14 3.07 7.25
C LEU A 77 8.30 2.93 8.52
N LEU A 78 7.03 3.32 8.48
CA LEU A 78 6.08 3.13 9.59
C LEU A 78 5.90 1.65 9.95
N GLN A 79 5.75 0.79 8.92
CA GLN A 79 5.72 -0.66 9.15
C GLN A 79 6.99 -1.16 9.86
N ASN A 80 8.18 -0.66 9.46
CA ASN A 80 9.43 -1.03 10.10
C ASN A 80 9.51 -0.56 11.56
N ILE A 81 9.07 0.66 11.87
CA ILE A 81 8.99 1.17 13.25
C ILE A 81 8.17 0.21 14.12
N TRP A 82 6.98 -0.17 13.68
CA TRP A 82 6.13 -1.08 14.45
C TRP A 82 6.64 -2.52 14.52
N LEU A 83 7.40 -2.98 13.52
CA LEU A 83 8.09 -4.27 13.57
C LEU A 83 9.22 -4.25 14.62
N ASP A 84 10.02 -3.19 14.65
CA ASP A 84 11.11 -3.02 15.63
C ASP A 84 10.57 -2.91 17.07
N GLU A 85 9.40 -2.28 17.22
CA GLU A 85 8.66 -2.21 18.49
C GLU A 85 7.90 -3.50 18.83
N GLN A 86 7.88 -4.50 17.96
CA GLN A 86 7.16 -5.77 18.12
C GLN A 86 5.64 -5.58 18.35
N ARG A 87 5.02 -4.58 17.68
CA ARG A 87 3.62 -4.22 17.89
C ARG A 87 2.61 -5.15 17.23
N GLY A 88 3.04 -6.05 16.35
CA GLY A 88 2.15 -6.99 15.67
C GLY A 88 1.10 -6.30 14.78
N ILE A 89 1.47 -5.24 14.08
CA ILE A 89 0.63 -4.57 13.08
C ILE A 89 1.07 -4.98 11.69
N ASP A 90 0.11 -5.27 10.83
CA ASP A 90 0.30 -5.46 9.39
C ASP A 90 -0.23 -4.24 8.63
N VAL A 91 0.65 -3.52 7.94
CA VAL A 91 0.29 -2.32 7.18
C VAL A 91 0.10 -2.67 5.72
N ILE A 92 -1.12 -2.49 5.23
CA ILE A 92 -1.52 -2.75 3.85
C ILE A 92 -1.58 -1.43 3.10
N ASN A 93 -0.56 -1.16 2.28
CA ASN A 93 -0.57 0.04 1.44
C ASN A 93 -1.40 -0.19 0.18
N ALA A 94 -2.61 0.36 0.15
CA ALA A 94 -3.51 0.33 -0.99
C ALA A 94 -3.58 1.67 -1.74
N ALA A 95 -2.56 2.53 -1.56
CA ALA A 95 -2.50 3.83 -2.23
C ALA A 95 -2.18 3.72 -3.72
N ILE A 96 -2.77 4.61 -4.52
CA ILE A 96 -2.55 4.71 -5.98
C ILE A 96 -2.27 6.17 -6.34
N SER A 97 -1.12 6.43 -6.98
CA SER A 97 -0.77 7.79 -7.40
C SER A 97 -1.84 8.39 -8.33
N GLY A 98 -2.24 9.62 -8.04
CA GLY A 98 -3.27 10.33 -8.79
C GLY A 98 -4.71 9.96 -8.41
N GLU A 99 -4.91 9.12 -7.40
CA GLU A 99 -6.23 8.69 -6.95
C GLU A 99 -7.06 9.87 -6.44
N THR A 100 -8.33 9.91 -6.83
CA THR A 100 -9.33 10.82 -6.31
C THR A 100 -10.29 10.09 -5.38
N THR A 101 -11.13 10.84 -4.68
CA THR A 101 -12.17 10.23 -3.83
C THR A 101 -13.16 9.37 -4.62
N ASP A 102 -13.40 9.65 -5.92
CA ASP A 102 -14.23 8.78 -6.78
C ASP A 102 -13.60 7.39 -6.97
N GLY A 103 -12.31 7.35 -7.30
CA GLY A 103 -11.60 6.08 -7.51
C GLY A 103 -11.46 5.30 -6.21
N GLY A 104 -11.08 5.96 -5.12
CA GLY A 104 -11.00 5.36 -3.79
C GLY A 104 -12.33 4.74 -3.36
N LEU A 105 -13.42 5.48 -3.48
CA LEU A 105 -14.77 5.00 -3.15
C LEU A 105 -15.16 3.76 -4.00
N ALA A 106 -14.83 3.78 -5.30
CA ALA A 106 -15.19 2.68 -6.19
C ALA A 106 -14.49 1.36 -5.85
N ARG A 107 -13.23 1.41 -5.38
CA ARG A 107 -12.44 0.20 -5.08
C ARG A 107 -12.47 -0.23 -3.61
N LEU A 108 -12.90 0.65 -2.69
CA LEU A 108 -12.91 0.37 -1.25
C LEU A 108 -13.64 -0.92 -0.87
N PRO A 109 -14.86 -1.24 -1.38
CA PRO A 109 -15.55 -2.47 -1.01
C PRO A 109 -14.71 -3.73 -1.28
N ARG A 110 -14.07 -3.80 -2.45
CA ARG A 110 -13.20 -4.92 -2.81
C ARG A 110 -11.96 -5.00 -1.90
N LEU A 111 -11.38 -3.87 -1.52
CA LEU A 111 -10.22 -3.83 -0.63
C LEU A 111 -10.57 -4.34 0.76
N LEU A 112 -11.74 -3.97 1.29
CA LEU A 112 -12.24 -4.47 2.57
C LEU A 112 -12.40 -5.98 2.56
N GLU A 113 -13.06 -6.53 1.52
CA GLU A 113 -13.24 -7.98 1.35
C GLU A 113 -11.90 -8.73 1.21
N GLN A 114 -10.98 -8.19 0.40
CA GLN A 114 -9.70 -8.82 0.08
C GLN A 114 -8.74 -8.85 1.26
N HIS A 115 -8.62 -7.74 1.98
CA HIS A 115 -7.60 -7.54 3.00
C HIS A 115 -8.13 -7.74 4.42
N GLN A 116 -9.44 -7.69 4.61
CA GLN A 116 -10.11 -7.84 5.91
C GLN A 116 -9.44 -6.97 7.00
N PRO A 117 -9.31 -5.65 6.77
CA PRO A 117 -8.64 -4.77 7.71
C PRO A 117 -9.44 -4.64 9.01
N THR A 118 -8.74 -4.45 10.12
CA THR A 118 -9.33 -4.02 11.39
C THR A 118 -9.43 -2.51 11.49
N ASP A 119 -8.58 -1.83 10.71
CA ASP A 119 -8.38 -0.39 10.71
C ASP A 119 -8.18 0.14 9.30
N VAL A 120 -8.74 1.29 8.98
CA VAL A 120 -8.59 1.95 7.68
C VAL A 120 -8.25 3.41 7.87
N LEU A 121 -7.12 3.84 7.31
CA LEU A 121 -6.79 5.24 7.12
C LEU A 121 -7.22 5.68 5.72
N ILE A 122 -8.09 6.68 5.62
CA ILE A 122 -8.49 7.33 4.37
C ILE A 122 -7.62 8.57 4.19
N GLU A 123 -6.64 8.51 3.27
CA GLU A 123 -5.72 9.59 2.89
C GLU A 123 -6.01 9.96 1.42
N LEU A 124 -7.14 10.62 1.17
CA LEU A 124 -7.62 11.00 -0.15
C LEU A 124 -8.28 12.38 -0.15
N GLY A 125 -8.31 13.00 -1.32
CA GLY A 125 -8.94 14.30 -1.54
C GLY A 125 -7.95 15.33 -2.09
N GLY A 126 -6.64 15.14 -1.90
CA GLY A 126 -5.63 16.02 -2.45
C GLY A 126 -5.79 16.21 -3.96
N ASN A 127 -5.96 15.13 -4.72
CA ASN A 127 -6.17 15.19 -6.17
C ASN A 127 -7.52 15.81 -6.56
N ASP A 128 -8.58 15.62 -5.77
CA ASP A 128 -9.85 16.33 -5.98
C ASP A 128 -9.65 17.84 -5.85
N GLY A 129 -8.93 18.28 -4.84
CA GLY A 129 -8.59 19.68 -4.61
C GLY A 129 -7.70 20.27 -5.71
N LEU A 130 -6.61 19.57 -6.08
CA LEU A 130 -5.67 19.98 -7.13
C LEU A 130 -6.33 20.09 -8.52
N GLN A 131 -7.37 19.29 -8.78
CA GLN A 131 -8.17 19.34 -10.01
C GLN A 131 -9.34 20.31 -9.94
N GLY A 132 -9.55 21.00 -8.80
CA GLY A 132 -10.64 21.96 -8.62
C GLY A 132 -12.02 21.29 -8.61
N HIS A 133 -12.12 20.04 -8.17
CA HIS A 133 -13.38 19.33 -8.12
C HIS A 133 -14.38 19.98 -7.15
N ASN A 134 -15.65 19.63 -7.34
CA ASN A 134 -16.72 20.12 -6.47
C ASN A 134 -16.55 19.63 -5.03
N VAL A 135 -16.41 20.55 -4.08
CA VAL A 135 -16.18 20.25 -2.66
C VAL A 135 -17.33 19.45 -2.03
N GLY A 136 -18.59 19.71 -2.45
CA GLY A 136 -19.73 18.92 -1.97
C GLY A 136 -19.66 17.45 -2.44
N LYS A 137 -19.10 17.20 -3.62
CA LYS A 137 -18.86 15.82 -4.09
C LYS A 137 -17.76 15.15 -3.29
N LEU A 138 -16.65 15.85 -3.03
CA LEU A 138 -15.58 15.40 -2.14
C LEU A 138 -16.15 14.99 -0.77
N GLN A 139 -16.92 15.86 -0.13
CA GLN A 139 -17.57 15.60 1.16
C GLN A 139 -18.44 14.34 1.13
N ASN A 140 -19.30 14.22 0.10
CA ASN A 140 -20.16 13.05 -0.03
C ASN A 140 -19.36 11.74 -0.21
N ASN A 141 -18.28 11.77 -0.99
CA ASN A 141 -17.44 10.60 -1.21
C ASN A 141 -16.71 10.17 0.08
N LEU A 142 -16.12 11.13 0.81
CA LEU A 142 -15.47 10.85 2.11
C LEU A 142 -16.48 10.27 3.10
N THR A 143 -17.66 10.90 3.23
CA THR A 143 -18.73 10.40 4.10
C THR A 143 -19.13 8.96 3.77
N ARG A 144 -19.28 8.65 2.47
CA ARG A 144 -19.64 7.30 2.04
C ARG A 144 -18.53 6.28 2.28
N MET A 145 -17.26 6.66 2.08
CA MET A 145 -16.14 5.78 2.41
C MET A 145 -16.09 5.47 3.90
N VAL A 146 -16.24 6.47 4.76
CA VAL A 146 -16.32 6.29 6.20
C VAL A 146 -17.44 5.32 6.57
N GLN A 147 -18.64 5.52 6.00
CA GLN A 147 -19.78 4.64 6.26
C GLN A 147 -19.52 3.19 5.83
N LEU A 148 -18.94 2.98 4.65
CA LEU A 148 -18.58 1.63 4.17
C LEU A 148 -17.61 0.93 5.10
N VAL A 149 -16.61 1.65 5.65
CA VAL A 149 -15.65 1.07 6.61
C VAL A 149 -16.34 0.71 7.92
N LYS A 150 -17.20 1.58 8.44
CA LYS A 150 -17.99 1.32 9.66
C LYS A 150 -18.95 0.15 9.49
N ASP A 151 -19.67 0.09 8.36
CA ASP A 151 -20.61 -1.00 8.04
C ASP A 151 -19.86 -2.35 7.89
N TYR A 152 -18.62 -2.31 7.44
CA TYR A 152 -17.74 -3.48 7.39
C TYR A 152 -17.31 -3.94 8.79
N GLY A 153 -17.34 -3.08 9.79
CA GLY A 153 -16.93 -3.36 11.17
C GLY A 153 -15.47 -3.00 11.50
N ALA A 154 -14.79 -2.26 10.64
CA ALA A 154 -13.45 -1.75 10.89
C ALA A 154 -13.48 -0.35 11.50
N ARG A 155 -12.42 0.00 12.25
CA ARG A 155 -12.19 1.38 12.71
C ARG A 155 -11.74 2.22 11.52
N VAL A 156 -12.10 3.50 11.50
CA VAL A 156 -11.74 4.41 10.42
C VAL A 156 -11.12 5.69 10.96
N TYR A 157 -10.09 6.15 10.27
CA TYR A 157 -9.36 7.40 10.50
C TYR A 157 -9.38 8.20 9.21
N LEU A 158 -9.63 9.50 9.31
CA LEU A 158 -9.58 10.39 8.16
C LEU A 158 -8.33 11.25 8.26
N GLN A 159 -7.50 11.26 7.22
CA GLN A 159 -6.36 12.17 7.11
C GLN A 159 -6.86 13.53 6.65
N ASP A 160 -6.49 14.59 7.37
CA ASP A 160 -6.69 15.97 6.90
C ASP A 160 -5.79 16.25 5.70
N MET A 161 -6.27 17.10 4.80
CA MET A 161 -5.58 17.42 3.56
C MET A 161 -5.59 18.92 3.29
N GLU A 162 -4.45 19.42 2.82
CA GLU A 162 -4.31 20.79 2.36
C GLU A 162 -3.91 20.84 0.88
N ILE A 163 -4.25 21.93 0.23
CA ILE A 163 -3.86 22.23 -1.16
C ILE A 163 -3.19 23.59 -1.25
N PRO A 164 -2.35 23.84 -2.28
CA PRO A 164 -1.72 25.12 -2.48
C PRO A 164 -2.70 26.29 -2.49
N THR A 165 -2.29 27.44 -1.98
CA THR A 165 -3.18 28.60 -1.77
C THR A 165 -3.62 29.31 -3.05
N ASN A 166 -3.03 28.97 -4.20
CA ASN A 166 -3.33 29.57 -5.52
C ASN A 166 -4.69 29.20 -6.11
N TYR A 167 -5.45 28.28 -5.50
CA TYR A 167 -6.82 27.93 -5.90
C TYR A 167 -7.87 28.96 -5.44
N GLY A 168 -7.46 29.96 -4.67
CA GLY A 168 -8.28 31.04 -4.18
C GLY A 168 -8.87 30.74 -2.78
N ARG A 169 -8.89 31.81 -1.96
CA ARG A 169 -9.21 31.71 -0.53
C ARG A 169 -10.53 30.97 -0.25
N ARG A 170 -11.60 31.24 -1.04
CA ARG A 170 -12.89 30.61 -0.80
C ARG A 170 -12.85 29.11 -1.03
N TYR A 171 -12.23 28.67 -2.12
CA TYR A 171 -12.14 27.25 -2.44
C TYR A 171 -11.28 26.52 -1.39
N ASN A 172 -10.10 27.06 -1.08
CA ASN A 172 -9.22 26.49 -0.06
C ASN A 172 -9.94 26.34 1.29
N GLN A 173 -10.67 27.39 1.73
CA GLN A 173 -11.42 27.32 2.99
C GLN A 173 -12.52 26.25 2.95
N MET A 174 -13.25 26.14 1.85
CA MET A 174 -14.28 25.11 1.71
C MET A 174 -13.65 23.71 1.67
N PHE A 175 -12.51 23.56 1.01
CA PHE A 175 -11.77 22.30 0.92
C PHE A 175 -11.30 21.85 2.30
N SER A 176 -10.53 22.67 3.01
CA SER A 176 -10.00 22.32 4.34
C SER A 176 -11.10 22.02 5.35
N ASN A 177 -12.17 22.83 5.39
CA ASN A 177 -13.30 22.60 6.31
C ASN A 177 -14.03 21.28 6.05
N THR A 178 -13.88 20.68 4.86
CA THR A 178 -14.60 19.44 4.53
C THR A 178 -14.16 18.26 5.40
N PHE A 179 -12.88 18.13 5.66
CA PHE A 179 -12.34 17.01 6.43
C PHE A 179 -12.79 17.06 7.89
N GLU A 180 -12.70 18.22 8.51
CA GLU A 180 -13.21 18.46 9.86
C GLU A 180 -14.72 18.18 9.95
N GLN A 181 -15.52 18.73 9.01
CA GLN A 181 -16.95 18.50 8.96
C GLN A 181 -17.33 17.02 8.82
N VAL A 182 -16.61 16.27 7.99
CA VAL A 182 -16.85 14.82 7.84
C VAL A 182 -16.45 14.07 9.11
N ALA A 183 -15.28 14.37 9.68
CA ALA A 183 -14.80 13.71 10.89
C ALA A 183 -15.78 13.94 12.07
N ASP A 184 -16.20 15.18 12.28
CA ASP A 184 -17.16 15.55 13.34
C ASP A 184 -18.53 14.88 13.11
N ALA A 185 -19.08 15.00 11.89
CA ALA A 185 -20.39 14.43 11.55
C ALA A 185 -20.42 12.90 11.64
N GLN A 186 -19.29 12.26 11.44
CA GLN A 186 -19.15 10.82 11.48
C GLN A 186 -18.60 10.29 12.82
N ASP A 187 -18.25 11.17 13.76
CA ASP A 187 -17.64 10.81 15.05
C ASP A 187 -16.44 9.85 14.84
N ILE A 188 -15.43 10.32 14.10
CA ILE A 188 -14.19 9.60 13.80
C ILE A 188 -12.98 10.51 14.04
N PRO A 189 -11.80 9.93 14.34
CA PRO A 189 -10.58 10.70 14.46
C PRO A 189 -10.19 11.35 13.14
N LEU A 190 -9.85 12.65 13.18
CA LEU A 190 -9.17 13.38 12.13
C LEU A 190 -7.68 13.39 12.46
N ILE A 191 -6.88 12.81 11.57
CA ILE A 191 -5.42 12.82 11.67
C ILE A 191 -4.91 14.10 11.02
N PRO A 192 -4.10 14.93 11.69
CA PRO A 192 -3.63 16.19 11.13
C PRO A 192 -2.80 15.99 9.86
N PHE A 193 -2.78 17.00 8.98
CA PHE A 193 -2.07 16.93 7.71
C PHE A 193 -0.55 16.73 7.92
N PHE A 194 -0.02 15.62 7.48
CA PHE A 194 1.35 15.20 7.77
C PHE A 194 2.43 16.00 7.01
N LEU A 195 2.06 16.80 6.00
CA LEU A 195 3.01 17.66 5.29
C LEU A 195 3.04 19.09 5.81
N GLN A 196 2.28 19.46 6.83
CA GLN A 196 2.14 20.83 7.29
C GLN A 196 3.49 21.52 7.55
N ASP A 197 4.42 20.83 8.22
CA ASP A 197 5.75 21.36 8.50
C ASP A 197 6.79 21.00 7.42
N ILE A 198 6.53 19.95 6.64
CA ILE A 198 7.45 19.42 5.62
C ILE A 198 7.34 20.22 4.32
N ALA A 199 6.12 20.58 3.91
CA ALA A 199 5.88 21.26 2.63
C ALA A 199 6.53 22.66 2.55
N LEU A 200 6.92 23.25 3.68
CA LEU A 200 7.59 24.55 3.75
C LEU A 200 9.12 24.46 3.63
N ASP A 201 9.70 23.26 3.70
CA ASP A 201 11.13 23.02 3.55
C ASP A 201 11.41 22.38 2.18
N GLU A 202 11.92 23.19 1.24
CA GLU A 202 12.26 22.72 -0.11
C GLU A 202 13.26 21.55 -0.12
N SER A 203 14.10 21.42 0.92
CA SER A 203 15.06 20.31 1.03
C SER A 203 14.40 18.96 1.29
N LEU A 204 13.16 18.95 1.77
CA LEU A 204 12.34 17.75 2.05
C LEU A 204 11.37 17.41 0.93
N MET A 205 11.28 18.27 -0.10
CA MET A 205 10.33 18.12 -1.20
C MET A 205 11.02 17.73 -2.51
N GLN A 206 10.27 17.08 -3.40
CA GLN A 206 10.68 16.87 -4.79
C GLN A 206 10.55 18.19 -5.58
N ARG A 207 11.12 18.22 -6.78
CA ARG A 207 11.11 19.43 -7.62
C ARG A 207 9.73 19.93 -8.02
N ASP A 208 8.70 19.09 -7.90
CA ASP A 208 7.31 19.44 -8.19
C ASP A 208 6.65 20.28 -7.07
N GLY A 209 7.27 20.34 -5.89
CA GLY A 209 6.78 21.10 -4.73
C GLY A 209 5.48 20.53 -4.13
N ILE A 210 5.12 19.30 -4.48
CA ILE A 210 3.91 18.61 -4.00
C ILE A 210 4.29 17.35 -3.23
N HIS A 211 5.22 16.56 -3.75
CA HIS A 211 5.60 15.29 -3.16
C HIS A 211 6.85 15.41 -2.30
N PRO A 212 6.87 14.87 -1.08
CA PRO A 212 8.08 14.80 -0.26
C PRO A 212 9.12 13.87 -0.92
N ASN A 213 10.40 14.23 -0.74
CA ASN A 213 11.51 13.41 -1.20
C ASN A 213 11.89 12.33 -0.17
N ALA A 214 12.99 11.60 -0.38
CA ALA A 214 13.42 10.52 0.50
C ALA A 214 13.78 10.99 1.92
N GLU A 215 14.25 12.23 2.07
CA GLU A 215 14.60 12.84 3.36
C GLU A 215 13.35 13.24 4.16
N GLY A 216 12.26 13.61 3.51
CA GLY A 216 10.99 13.93 4.15
C GLY A 216 10.22 12.68 4.66
N GLN A 217 10.43 11.51 4.05
CA GLN A 217 9.65 10.31 4.38
C GLN A 217 9.82 9.81 5.83
N PRO A 218 11.02 9.78 6.43
CA PRO A 218 11.17 9.41 7.84
C PRO A 218 10.42 10.32 8.80
N LEU A 219 10.35 11.62 8.51
CA LEU A 219 9.63 12.58 9.34
C LEU A 219 8.11 12.33 9.29
N ILE A 220 7.59 12.00 8.10
CA ILE A 220 6.18 11.60 7.96
C ILE A 220 5.92 10.29 8.70
N ALA A 221 6.80 9.30 8.57
CA ALA A 221 6.62 8.02 9.25
C ALA A 221 6.57 8.18 10.77
N GLU A 222 7.47 8.98 11.35
CA GLU A 222 7.50 9.29 12.77
C GLU A 222 6.23 10.05 13.22
N PHE A 223 5.81 11.05 12.44
CA PHE A 223 4.59 11.79 12.69
C PHE A 223 3.37 10.84 12.70
N MET A 224 3.22 10.01 11.68
CA MET A 224 2.10 9.07 11.57
C MET A 224 2.14 7.98 12.65
N HIS A 225 3.34 7.56 13.06
CA HIS A 225 3.52 6.69 14.23
C HIS A 225 2.93 7.33 15.49
N GLN A 226 3.27 8.60 15.77
CA GLN A 226 2.76 9.32 16.92
C GLN A 226 1.25 9.53 16.88
N GLN A 227 0.68 9.83 15.70
CA GLN A 227 -0.73 10.09 15.53
C GLN A 227 -1.60 8.82 15.59
N LEU A 228 -1.15 7.71 15.00
CA LEU A 228 -1.95 6.48 14.91
C LEU A 228 -1.79 5.55 16.11
N SER A 229 -0.62 5.54 16.75
CA SER A 229 -0.34 4.64 17.88
C SER A 229 -1.37 4.71 19.03
N PRO A 230 -1.85 5.88 19.46
CA PRO A 230 -2.85 5.95 20.53
C PRO A 230 -4.17 5.24 20.20
N PHE A 231 -4.54 5.19 18.92
CA PHE A 231 -5.76 4.53 18.46
C PHE A 231 -5.57 3.02 18.26
N LEU A 232 -4.42 2.64 17.69
CA LEU A 232 -4.14 1.26 17.32
C LEU A 232 -3.77 0.39 18.52
N PHE A 233 -3.17 0.99 19.56
CA PHE A 233 -2.71 0.29 20.77
C PHE A 233 -3.54 0.58 22.01
N SER A 234 -4.61 1.33 21.91
CA SER A 234 -5.54 1.43 23.06
C SER A 234 -6.04 0.02 23.36
N ASP A 235 -5.65 -0.53 24.49
CA ASP A 235 -6.29 -1.70 25.07
C ASP A 235 -7.79 -1.40 25.11
N THR A 236 -8.54 -2.00 24.18
CA THR A 236 -9.98 -2.10 24.35
C THR A 236 -10.17 -3.05 25.51
N GLY A 237 -10.08 -2.50 26.72
CA GLY A 237 -10.39 -3.22 27.95
C GLY A 237 -11.78 -3.85 27.79
N LYS A 238 -11.78 -5.15 27.62
CA LYS A 238 -12.95 -6.00 27.82
C LYS A 238 -13.11 -6.26 29.30
#